data_55a8fd8797d93acc6c3a920192309fc7
#
_entry.id   55a8fd8797d93acc6c3a920192309fc7
#
_cell.length_a   1.000
_cell.length_b   1.000
_cell.length_c   1.000
_cell.angle_alpha   90.00
_cell.angle_beta   90.00
_cell.angle_gamma   90.00
#
_symmetry.space_group_name_H-M   'P 1'
#
loop_
_entity.id
_entity.type
_entity.pdbx_description
1 polymer ?
#
loop_
_entity_poly.entity_id
_entity_poly.type
_entity_poly.pdbx_seq_one_letter_code
_entity_poly.pdbx_strand_id
1 'polypeptide(L)'
;RYIQDLYRFFKLYPGHLDFTDIFTMPLDFHNLAILRPYISDKESLTNIAEYYLRKNYFSDALTIFNQLAKMDQDSDILFQKIGYCKQMEGDLKGALEAYLHADLLNSESKWVIRRIAGCYRSLKQPEEALKYYRRYEALNPDNLSVQISIGHCHLELKDYNEALKCFFKVDYLDNKSHKACLLYTSDAADDL
;
A
#
# COMPACT_ATOMS: atom_id res chain seq x y z
N ARG A 1 19.33 25.79 4.29
CA ARG A 1 19.56 27.06 5.01
C ARG A 1 18.25 27.87 5.10
N TYR A 2 17.59 28.19 3.99
CA TYR A 2 16.34 28.97 3.98
C TYR A 2 15.23 28.34 4.83
N ILE A 3 15.03 27.03 4.75
CA ILE A 3 14.04 26.29 5.56
C ILE A 3 14.39 26.35 7.06
N GLN A 4 15.68 26.28 7.40
CA GLN A 4 16.12 26.40 8.79
C GLN A 4 15.92 27.82 9.35
N ASP A 5 16.13 28.83 8.51
CA ASP A 5 15.94 30.22 8.90
C ASP A 5 14.44 30.55 9.03
N LEU A 6 13.60 29.97 8.15
CA LEU A 6 12.14 30.07 8.25
C LEU A 6 11.62 29.38 9.52
N TYR A 7 12.13 28.19 9.84
CA TYR A 7 11.81 27.46 11.07
C TYR A 7 12.19 28.28 12.33
N ARG A 8 13.38 28.87 12.32
CA ARG A 8 13.82 29.73 13.42
C ARG A 8 12.93 30.97 13.57
N PHE A 9 12.56 31.60 12.44
CA PHE A 9 11.67 32.74 12.44
C PHE A 9 10.32 32.40 13.10
N PHE A 10 9.71 31.30 12.68
CA PHE A 10 8.43 30.88 13.27
C PHE A 10 8.53 30.48 14.75
N LYS A 11 9.64 29.84 15.18
CA LYS A 11 9.86 29.51 16.60
C LYS A 11 10.09 30.73 17.48
N LEU A 12 10.67 31.80 16.95
CA LEU A 12 10.95 33.02 17.68
C LEU A 12 9.80 34.02 17.63
N TYR A 13 8.79 33.77 16.79
CA TYR A 13 7.62 34.64 16.70
C TYR A 13 6.78 34.54 17.98
N PRO A 14 6.46 35.69 18.66
CA PRO A 14 5.75 35.66 19.93
C PRO A 14 4.38 34.96 19.90
N GLY A 15 3.68 35.02 18.76
CA GLY A 15 2.39 34.36 18.53
C GLY A 15 2.49 32.93 18.00
N HIS A 16 3.67 32.26 18.11
CA HIS A 16 3.84 30.92 17.53
C HIS A 16 2.91 29.84 18.12
N LEU A 17 2.40 30.06 19.33
CA LEU A 17 1.43 29.15 19.98
C LEU A 17 0.02 29.28 19.39
N ASP A 18 -0.27 30.37 18.70
CA ASP A 18 -1.58 30.61 18.05
C ASP A 18 -1.61 30.05 16.63
N PHE A 19 -0.47 29.62 16.10
CA PHE A 19 -0.39 29.00 14.78
C PHE A 19 -0.32 27.46 14.90
N THR A 20 -1.08 26.79 14.07
CA THR A 20 -0.88 25.37 13.81
C THR A 20 0.55 25.16 13.32
N ASP A 21 1.22 24.10 13.80
CA ASP A 21 2.56 23.76 13.33
C ASP A 21 2.58 23.73 11.81
N ILE A 22 3.38 24.62 11.20
CA ILE A 22 3.50 24.73 9.74
C ILE A 22 3.94 23.43 9.05
N PHE A 23 4.58 22.52 9.80
CA PHE A 23 4.97 21.20 9.30
C PHE A 23 3.83 20.21 9.29
N THR A 24 2.73 20.50 9.99
CA THR A 24 1.49 19.72 9.97
C THR A 24 0.43 20.34 9.06
N MET A 25 0.66 21.53 8.55
CA MET A 25 -0.27 22.18 7.61
C MET A 25 -0.21 21.48 6.25
N PRO A 26 -1.36 21.24 5.60
CA PRO A 26 -1.40 20.72 4.24
C PRO A 26 -0.66 21.65 3.28
N LEU A 27 0.07 21.05 2.34
CA LEU A 27 0.86 21.81 1.33
C LEU A 27 0.04 22.45 0.22
N ASP A 28 -1.16 22.69 0.37
CA ASP A 28 -2.26 23.14 -0.50
C ASP A 28 -1.88 24.08 -1.69
N PHE A 29 -0.70 23.89 -2.27
CA PHE A 29 -0.19 24.70 -3.40
C PHE A 29 -1.11 24.69 -4.61
N HIS A 30 -1.76 23.56 -4.87
CA HIS A 30 -2.65 23.40 -6.01
C HIS A 30 -3.92 24.25 -5.90
N ASN A 31 -4.28 24.72 -4.69
CA ASN A 31 -5.42 25.59 -4.43
C ASN A 31 -5.06 27.09 -4.40
N LEU A 32 -3.78 27.43 -4.50
CA LEU A 32 -3.39 28.85 -4.57
C LEU A 32 -4.03 29.51 -5.78
N ALA A 33 -4.71 30.63 -5.56
CA ALA A 33 -5.46 31.34 -6.62
C ALA A 33 -4.60 31.69 -7.83
N ILE A 34 -3.30 31.97 -7.62
CA ILE A 34 -2.35 32.28 -8.69
C ILE A 34 -1.96 31.06 -9.53
N LEU A 35 -2.04 29.85 -8.97
CA LEU A 35 -1.65 28.61 -9.66
C LEU A 35 -2.84 27.89 -10.29
N ARG A 36 -4.07 28.12 -9.81
CA ARG A 36 -5.29 27.48 -10.33
C ARG A 36 -5.41 27.51 -11.85
N PRO A 37 -5.17 28.63 -12.56
CA PRO A 37 -5.29 28.67 -14.02
C PRO A 37 -4.30 27.74 -14.74
N TYR A 38 -3.18 27.40 -14.08
CA TYR A 38 -2.10 26.61 -14.67
C TYR A 38 -2.13 25.14 -14.26
N ILE A 39 -2.94 24.77 -13.24
CA ILE A 39 -2.96 23.44 -12.62
C ILE A 39 -4.36 22.80 -12.70
N SER A 40 -5.21 23.29 -13.62
CA SER A 40 -6.58 22.79 -13.72
C SER A 40 -6.74 21.56 -14.63
N ASP A 41 -5.73 21.22 -15.40
CA ASP A 41 -5.75 20.06 -16.28
C ASP A 41 -5.44 18.75 -15.54
N LYS A 42 -6.00 17.65 -16.03
CA LYS A 42 -5.87 16.31 -15.43
C LYS A 42 -4.40 15.88 -15.30
N GLU A 43 -3.57 16.20 -16.27
CA GLU A 43 -2.17 15.81 -16.29
C GLU A 43 -1.36 16.50 -15.18
N SER A 44 -1.49 17.82 -15.07
CA SER A 44 -0.82 18.61 -14.02
C SER A 44 -1.25 18.18 -12.63
N LEU A 45 -2.56 17.98 -12.39
CA LEU A 45 -3.07 17.46 -11.11
C LEU A 45 -2.51 16.07 -10.79
N THR A 46 -2.43 15.19 -11.79
CA THR A 46 -1.85 13.85 -11.59
C THR A 46 -0.39 13.92 -11.19
N ASN A 47 0.40 14.74 -11.88
CA ASN A 47 1.82 14.92 -11.61
C ASN A 47 2.06 15.47 -10.18
N ILE A 48 1.24 16.42 -9.73
CA ILE A 48 1.32 16.99 -8.38
C ILE A 48 0.93 15.93 -7.34
N ALA A 49 -0.17 15.19 -7.54
CA ALA A 49 -0.59 14.14 -6.63
C ALA A 49 0.47 13.04 -6.50
N GLU A 50 1.11 12.66 -7.61
CA GLU A 50 2.21 11.68 -7.58
C GLU A 50 3.47 12.22 -6.90
N TYR A 51 3.76 13.51 -7.05
CA TYR A 51 4.84 14.16 -6.31
C TYR A 51 4.58 14.10 -4.81
N TYR A 52 3.36 14.46 -4.37
CA TYR A 52 2.98 14.38 -2.96
C TYR A 52 3.05 12.95 -2.43
N LEU A 53 2.57 11.97 -3.21
CA LEU A 53 2.66 10.56 -2.87
C LEU A 53 4.11 10.10 -2.64
N ARG A 54 5.02 10.47 -3.56
CA ARG A 54 6.46 10.14 -3.44
C ARG A 54 7.13 10.82 -2.25
N LYS A 55 6.60 11.94 -1.79
CA LYS A 55 7.10 12.68 -0.61
C LYS A 55 6.39 12.28 0.69
N ASN A 56 5.50 11.29 0.64
CA ASN A 56 4.70 10.81 1.76
C ASN A 56 3.72 11.86 2.34
N TYR A 57 3.32 12.84 1.54
CA TYR A 57 2.24 13.78 1.87
C TYR A 57 0.91 13.16 1.46
N PHE A 58 0.48 12.13 2.22
CA PHE A 58 -0.66 11.28 1.83
C PHE A 58 -1.98 12.04 1.83
N SER A 59 -2.21 12.94 2.79
CA SER A 59 -3.42 13.75 2.90
C SER A 59 -3.58 14.69 1.70
N ASP A 60 -2.50 15.39 1.32
CA ASP A 60 -2.50 16.29 0.17
C ASP A 60 -2.69 15.51 -1.14
N ALA A 61 -1.99 14.38 -1.29
CA ALA A 61 -2.15 13.49 -2.44
C ALA A 61 -3.59 12.96 -2.55
N LEU A 62 -4.18 12.53 -1.42
CA LEU A 62 -5.54 12.01 -1.34
C LEU A 62 -6.57 13.06 -1.80
N THR A 63 -6.39 14.31 -1.39
CA THR A 63 -7.26 15.42 -1.79
C THR A 63 -7.31 15.56 -3.32
N ILE A 64 -6.15 15.53 -3.98
CA ILE A 64 -6.07 15.66 -5.44
C ILE A 64 -6.56 14.37 -6.13
N PHE A 65 -6.21 13.18 -5.63
CA PHE A 65 -6.71 11.93 -6.20
C PHE A 65 -8.24 11.82 -6.12
N ASN A 66 -8.87 12.30 -5.04
CA ASN A 66 -10.32 12.38 -4.93
C ASN A 66 -10.93 13.37 -5.94
N GLN A 67 -10.24 14.47 -6.24
CA GLN A 67 -10.66 15.39 -7.30
C GLN A 67 -10.56 14.74 -8.68
N LEU A 68 -9.46 14.05 -8.96
CA LEU A 68 -9.25 13.31 -10.21
C LEU A 68 -10.27 12.18 -10.38
N ALA A 69 -10.62 11.45 -9.31
CA ALA A 69 -11.62 10.38 -9.37
C ALA A 69 -13.03 10.87 -9.70
N LYS A 70 -13.36 12.14 -9.41
CA LYS A 70 -14.62 12.76 -9.86
C LYS A 70 -14.63 13.03 -11.37
N MET A 71 -13.44 13.22 -11.97
CA MET A 71 -13.28 13.46 -13.40
C MET A 71 -13.17 12.15 -14.20
N ASP A 72 -12.64 11.10 -13.56
CA ASP A 72 -12.37 9.79 -14.18
C ASP A 72 -12.71 8.68 -13.18
N GLN A 73 -13.96 8.21 -13.24
CA GLN A 73 -14.47 7.18 -12.34
C GLN A 73 -14.08 5.76 -12.75
N ASP A 74 -13.58 5.57 -13.97
CA ASP A 74 -13.28 4.26 -14.53
C ASP A 74 -11.80 3.88 -14.41
N SER A 75 -10.99 4.69 -13.72
CA SER A 75 -9.57 4.44 -13.54
C SER A 75 -9.28 3.60 -12.30
N ASP A 76 -9.02 2.31 -12.47
CA ASP A 76 -8.59 1.41 -11.38
C ASP A 76 -7.32 1.94 -10.67
N ILE A 77 -6.39 2.52 -11.44
CA ILE A 77 -5.13 3.08 -10.91
C ILE A 77 -5.38 4.23 -9.92
N LEU A 78 -6.38 5.09 -10.18
CA LEU A 78 -6.71 6.17 -9.25
C LEU A 78 -7.22 5.61 -7.92
N PHE A 79 -8.13 4.63 -7.96
CA PHE A 79 -8.65 4.01 -6.74
C PHE A 79 -7.57 3.22 -5.99
N GLN A 80 -6.61 2.62 -6.68
CA GLN A 80 -5.43 2.03 -6.06
C GLN A 80 -4.63 3.08 -5.26
N LYS A 81 -4.38 4.25 -5.83
CA LYS A 81 -3.63 5.34 -5.18
C LYS A 81 -4.41 5.94 -4.01
N ILE A 82 -5.72 6.13 -4.16
CA ILE A 82 -6.61 6.56 -3.07
C ILE A 82 -6.56 5.56 -1.91
N GLY A 83 -6.72 4.27 -2.20
CA GLY A 83 -6.63 3.21 -1.20
C GLY A 83 -5.27 3.20 -0.49
N TYR A 84 -4.19 3.41 -1.24
CA TYR A 84 -2.85 3.46 -0.66
C TYR A 84 -2.67 4.67 0.28
N CYS A 85 -3.09 5.87 -0.13
CA CYS A 85 -3.03 7.06 0.73
C CYS A 85 -3.82 6.85 2.03
N LYS A 86 -5.07 6.38 1.94
CA LYS A 86 -5.91 6.09 3.10
C LYS A 86 -5.28 5.04 4.03
N GLN A 87 -4.68 4.00 3.46
CA GLN A 87 -3.98 2.97 4.23
C GLN A 87 -2.80 3.55 5.01
N MET A 88 -2.03 4.45 4.40
CA MET A 88 -0.87 5.10 5.03
C MET A 88 -1.29 6.10 6.11
N GLU A 89 -2.48 6.67 6.03
CA GLU A 89 -3.10 7.51 7.07
C GLU A 89 -3.76 6.69 8.19
N GLY A 90 -3.82 5.36 8.05
CA GLY A 90 -4.44 4.47 9.04
C GLY A 90 -5.94 4.25 8.85
N ASP A 91 -6.57 4.88 7.85
CA ASP A 91 -7.97 4.63 7.48
C ASP A 91 -8.09 3.31 6.70
N LEU A 92 -8.01 2.19 7.43
CA LEU A 92 -8.08 0.86 6.84
C LEU A 92 -9.43 0.56 6.19
N LYS A 93 -10.53 1.11 6.72
CA LYS A 93 -11.87 0.90 6.15
C LYS A 93 -12.03 1.64 4.84
N GLY A 94 -11.69 2.92 4.82
CA GLY A 94 -11.73 3.70 3.58
C GLY A 94 -10.72 3.21 2.54
N ALA A 95 -9.57 2.68 2.96
CA ALA A 95 -8.62 2.03 2.06
C ALA A 95 -9.21 0.77 1.42
N LEU A 96 -9.87 -0.06 2.22
CA LEU A 96 -10.55 -1.27 1.75
C LEU A 96 -11.63 -0.94 0.72
N GLU A 97 -12.49 0.06 0.98
CA GLU A 97 -13.51 0.53 0.03
C GLU A 97 -12.90 0.95 -1.31
N ALA A 98 -11.83 1.74 -1.27
CA ALA A 98 -11.15 2.18 -2.48
C ALA A 98 -10.50 1.01 -3.26
N TYR A 99 -9.88 0.05 -2.55
CA TYR A 99 -9.32 -1.13 -3.20
C TYR A 99 -10.38 -2.07 -3.78
N LEU A 100 -11.53 -2.23 -3.09
CA LEU A 100 -12.66 -2.99 -3.62
C LEU A 100 -13.22 -2.34 -4.90
N HIS A 101 -13.28 -1.01 -4.95
CA HIS A 101 -13.66 -0.29 -6.17
C HIS A 101 -12.65 -0.53 -7.29
N ALA A 102 -11.34 -0.48 -7.00
CA ALA A 102 -10.31 -0.81 -7.97
C ALA A 102 -10.42 -2.26 -8.46
N ASP A 103 -10.79 -3.21 -7.59
CA ASP A 103 -11.00 -4.62 -7.93
C ASP A 103 -12.22 -4.86 -8.83
N LEU A 104 -13.26 -4.06 -8.69
CA LEU A 104 -14.41 -4.08 -9.60
C LEU A 104 -14.04 -3.65 -11.01
N LEU A 105 -13.15 -2.66 -11.13
CA LEU A 105 -12.68 -2.15 -12.44
C LEU A 105 -11.64 -3.09 -13.08
N ASN A 106 -10.78 -3.70 -12.26
CA ASN A 106 -9.71 -4.59 -12.72
C ASN A 106 -9.51 -5.75 -11.74
N SER A 107 -10.26 -6.82 -11.96
CA SER A 107 -10.30 -7.99 -11.07
C SER A 107 -9.06 -8.88 -11.10
N GLU A 108 -8.13 -8.66 -12.02
CA GLU A 108 -6.91 -9.47 -12.17
C GLU A 108 -5.67 -8.82 -11.55
N SER A 109 -5.81 -7.62 -11.00
CA SER A 109 -4.71 -6.90 -10.36
C SER A 109 -4.24 -7.62 -9.10
N LYS A 110 -3.15 -8.39 -9.22
CA LYS A 110 -2.52 -9.10 -8.09
C LYS A 110 -2.17 -8.15 -6.94
N TRP A 111 -1.75 -6.94 -7.26
CA TRP A 111 -1.42 -5.93 -6.26
C TRP A 111 -2.65 -5.54 -5.43
N VAL A 112 -3.78 -5.27 -6.09
CA VAL A 112 -5.06 -4.89 -5.44
C VAL A 112 -5.57 -6.03 -4.56
N ILE A 113 -5.65 -7.24 -5.11
CA ILE A 113 -6.11 -8.43 -4.38
C ILE A 113 -5.32 -8.63 -3.08
N ARG A 114 -3.98 -8.50 -3.15
CA ARG A 114 -3.12 -8.60 -1.97
C ARG A 114 -3.37 -7.48 -0.96
N ARG A 115 -3.64 -6.24 -1.43
CA ARG A 115 -3.94 -5.10 -0.55
C ARG A 115 -5.27 -5.29 0.17
N ILE A 116 -6.31 -5.73 -0.53
CA ILE A 116 -7.62 -6.06 0.06
C ILE A 116 -7.46 -7.11 1.16
N ALA A 117 -6.77 -8.21 0.86
CA ALA A 117 -6.51 -9.26 1.84
C ALA A 117 -5.78 -8.74 3.07
N GLY A 118 -4.77 -7.88 2.88
CA GLY A 118 -4.04 -7.23 3.95
C GLY A 118 -4.92 -6.32 4.81
N CYS A 119 -5.81 -5.54 4.20
CA CYS A 119 -6.77 -4.69 4.92
C CYS A 119 -7.73 -5.52 5.76
N TYR A 120 -8.33 -6.58 5.21
CA TYR A 120 -9.21 -7.48 5.96
C TYR A 120 -8.51 -8.11 7.17
N ARG A 121 -7.28 -8.59 7.00
CA ARG A 121 -6.49 -9.14 8.11
C ARG A 121 -6.22 -8.08 9.20
N SER A 122 -5.85 -6.86 8.80
CA SER A 122 -5.63 -5.76 9.75
C SER A 122 -6.90 -5.34 10.48
N LEU A 123 -8.07 -5.50 9.84
CA LEU A 123 -9.39 -5.28 10.42
C LEU A 123 -9.89 -6.48 11.27
N LYS A 124 -9.05 -7.51 11.47
CA LYS A 124 -9.40 -8.72 12.23
C LYS A 124 -10.56 -9.52 11.61
N GLN A 125 -10.58 -9.59 10.29
CA GLN A 125 -11.53 -10.37 9.50
C GLN A 125 -10.79 -11.44 8.68
N PRO A 126 -10.23 -12.48 9.35
CA PRO A 126 -9.36 -13.46 8.70
C PRO A 126 -10.08 -14.33 7.67
N GLU A 127 -11.39 -14.58 7.81
CA GLU A 127 -12.19 -15.33 6.83
C GLU A 127 -12.24 -14.60 5.48
N GLU A 128 -12.51 -13.28 5.51
CA GLU A 128 -12.54 -12.47 4.29
C GLU A 128 -11.13 -12.32 3.70
N ALA A 129 -10.12 -12.13 4.54
CA ALA A 129 -8.73 -12.09 4.10
C ALA A 129 -8.33 -13.38 3.36
N LEU A 130 -8.72 -14.55 3.87
CA LEU A 130 -8.46 -15.85 3.24
C LEU A 130 -9.04 -15.95 1.84
N LYS A 131 -10.26 -15.46 1.60
CA LYS A 131 -10.87 -15.48 0.25
C LYS A 131 -9.98 -14.76 -0.77
N TYR A 132 -9.49 -13.57 -0.42
CA TYR A 132 -8.62 -12.80 -1.31
C TYR A 132 -7.21 -13.36 -1.40
N TYR A 133 -6.64 -13.90 -0.33
CA TYR A 133 -5.34 -14.58 -0.40
C TYR A 133 -5.41 -15.84 -1.26
N ARG A 134 -6.49 -16.63 -1.19
CA ARG A 134 -6.71 -17.81 -2.06
C ARG A 134 -6.86 -17.39 -3.53
N ARG A 135 -7.57 -16.27 -3.79
CA ARG A 135 -7.66 -15.71 -5.15
C ARG A 135 -6.29 -15.27 -5.66
N TYR A 136 -5.46 -14.66 -4.80
CA TYR A 136 -4.08 -14.33 -5.17
C TYR A 136 -3.24 -15.58 -5.43
N GLU A 137 -3.36 -16.59 -4.58
CA GLU A 137 -2.66 -17.87 -4.72
C GLU A 137 -2.97 -18.54 -6.07
N ALA A 138 -4.21 -18.50 -6.53
CA ALA A 138 -4.59 -19.02 -7.85
C ALA A 138 -3.86 -18.31 -9.00
N LEU A 139 -3.57 -16.99 -8.85
CA LEU A 139 -2.82 -16.21 -9.83
C LEU A 139 -1.29 -16.32 -9.68
N ASN A 140 -0.80 -16.72 -8.52
CA ASN A 140 0.63 -16.87 -8.21
C ASN A 140 0.84 -17.89 -7.08
N PRO A 141 0.85 -19.21 -7.42
CA PRO A 141 0.82 -20.30 -6.43
C PRO A 141 2.05 -20.38 -5.51
N ASP A 142 3.22 -19.94 -5.99
CA ASP A 142 4.50 -20.11 -5.29
C ASP A 142 4.95 -18.86 -4.53
N ASN A 143 4.04 -17.93 -4.25
CA ASN A 143 4.37 -16.74 -3.52
C ASN A 143 4.46 -17.02 -2.00
N LEU A 144 5.68 -17.12 -1.50
CA LEU A 144 5.97 -17.40 -0.08
C LEU A 144 5.28 -16.44 0.88
N SER A 145 5.31 -15.14 0.59
CA SER A 145 4.70 -14.12 1.45
C SER A 145 3.18 -14.30 1.59
N VAL A 146 2.52 -14.76 0.53
CA VAL A 146 1.07 -15.04 0.57
C VAL A 146 0.78 -16.33 1.31
N GLN A 147 1.60 -17.38 1.13
CA GLN A 147 1.46 -18.63 1.90
C GLN A 147 1.61 -18.38 3.41
N ILE A 148 2.59 -17.57 3.80
CA ILE A 148 2.75 -17.15 5.20
C ILE A 148 1.51 -16.40 5.69
N SER A 149 0.96 -15.49 4.86
CA SER A 149 -0.24 -14.73 5.23
C SER A 149 -1.48 -15.62 5.40
N ILE A 150 -1.65 -16.63 4.53
CA ILE A 150 -2.70 -17.64 4.64
C ILE A 150 -2.54 -18.44 5.95
N GLY A 151 -1.31 -18.89 6.23
CA GLY A 151 -1.01 -19.61 7.49
C GLY A 151 -1.37 -18.78 8.73
N HIS A 152 -1.04 -17.50 8.74
CA HIS A 152 -1.42 -16.60 9.84
C HIS A 152 -2.94 -16.43 9.96
N CYS A 153 -3.67 -16.32 8.85
CA CYS A 153 -5.14 -16.25 8.91
C CYS A 153 -5.73 -17.54 9.52
N HIS A 154 -5.21 -18.73 9.14
CA HIS A 154 -5.64 -19.99 9.76
C HIS A 154 -5.29 -20.06 11.25
N LEU A 155 -4.14 -19.51 11.69
CA LEU A 155 -3.83 -19.41 13.13
C LEU A 155 -4.83 -18.51 13.87
N GLU A 156 -5.21 -17.36 13.28
CA GLU A 156 -6.20 -16.46 13.87
C GLU A 156 -7.58 -17.14 13.99
N LEU A 157 -7.91 -18.06 13.06
CA LEU A 157 -9.11 -18.89 13.06
C LEU A 157 -9.00 -20.16 13.94
N LYS A 158 -7.83 -20.39 14.57
CA LYS A 158 -7.52 -21.59 15.36
C LYS A 158 -7.54 -22.90 14.54
N ASP A 159 -7.42 -22.79 13.23
CA ASP A 159 -7.28 -23.92 12.33
C ASP A 159 -5.80 -24.29 12.18
N TYR A 160 -5.27 -24.92 13.22
CA TYR A 160 -3.84 -25.22 13.34
C TYR A 160 -3.36 -26.22 12.26
N ASN A 161 -4.22 -27.11 11.81
CA ASN A 161 -3.86 -28.10 10.80
C ASN A 161 -3.60 -27.44 9.43
N GLU A 162 -4.48 -26.53 8.99
CA GLU A 162 -4.29 -25.83 7.74
C GLU A 162 -3.13 -24.80 7.84
N ALA A 163 -2.98 -24.12 8.98
CA ALA A 163 -1.84 -23.27 9.21
C ALA A 163 -0.51 -24.03 9.06
N LEU A 164 -0.40 -25.23 9.66
CA LEU A 164 0.78 -26.07 9.58
C LEU A 164 1.09 -26.51 8.14
N LYS A 165 0.07 -26.87 7.34
CA LYS A 165 0.24 -27.20 5.92
C LYS A 165 0.81 -26.01 5.13
N CYS A 166 0.31 -24.78 5.39
CA CYS A 166 0.82 -23.58 4.74
C CYS A 166 2.29 -23.34 5.07
N PHE A 167 2.69 -23.50 6.34
CA PHE A 167 4.08 -23.31 6.75
C PHE A 167 5.02 -24.39 6.22
N PHE A 168 4.57 -25.65 6.16
CA PHE A 168 5.34 -26.70 5.49
C PHE A 168 5.50 -26.43 3.99
N LYS A 169 4.46 -25.89 3.31
CA LYS A 169 4.59 -25.46 1.92
C LYS A 169 5.63 -24.35 1.76
N VAL A 170 5.67 -23.39 2.69
CA VAL A 170 6.68 -22.32 2.71
C VAL A 170 8.09 -22.92 2.87
N ASP A 171 8.29 -23.78 3.85
CA ASP A 171 9.58 -24.45 4.09
C ASP A 171 10.02 -25.26 2.85
N TYR A 172 9.11 -26.01 2.25
CA TYR A 172 9.40 -26.76 1.04
C TYR A 172 9.81 -25.86 -0.14
N LEU A 173 9.13 -24.72 -0.34
CA LEU A 173 9.40 -23.81 -1.44
C LEU A 173 10.70 -23.03 -1.20
N ASP A 174 10.99 -22.65 0.05
CA ASP A 174 12.23 -21.96 0.43
C ASP A 174 13.42 -22.92 0.35
N ASN A 175 13.31 -24.13 0.90
CA ASN A 175 14.32 -25.18 0.81
C ASN A 175 14.59 -25.68 -0.61
N LYS A 176 13.62 -25.52 -1.55
CA LYS A 176 13.84 -25.90 -2.95
C LYS A 176 14.93 -25.04 -3.60
N SER A 177 15.07 -23.79 -3.19
CA SER A 177 16.17 -22.91 -3.62
C SER A 177 17.51 -23.27 -2.95
N HIS A 178 17.48 -23.67 -1.67
CA HIS A 178 18.66 -24.05 -0.90
C HIS A 178 19.12 -25.49 -1.22
N LYS A 179 18.20 -26.45 -1.40
CA LYS A 179 18.54 -27.83 -1.80
C LYS A 179 19.17 -27.92 -3.18
N ALA A 180 18.76 -27.07 -4.12
CA ALA A 180 19.42 -27.01 -5.43
C ALA A 180 20.89 -26.57 -5.27
N CYS A 181 21.19 -25.69 -4.33
CA CYS A 181 22.56 -25.26 -4.03
C CYS A 181 23.36 -26.35 -3.28
N LEU A 182 22.73 -27.07 -2.36
CA LEU A 182 23.38 -28.16 -1.60
C LEU A 182 23.61 -29.42 -2.44
N LEU A 183 22.72 -29.77 -3.37
CA LEU A 183 22.92 -30.87 -4.31
C LEU A 183 24.06 -30.58 -5.27
N TYR A 184 24.21 -29.35 -5.75
CA TYR A 184 25.34 -28.94 -6.57
C TYR A 184 26.67 -29.00 -5.84
N THR A 185 26.69 -28.78 -4.52
CA THR A 185 27.94 -28.86 -3.70
C THR A 185 28.26 -30.28 -3.28
N SER A 186 27.24 -31.16 -3.12
CA SER A 186 27.51 -32.59 -2.81
C SER A 186 27.98 -33.37 -4.03
N ASP A 187 27.40 -33.17 -5.21
CA ASP A 187 27.84 -33.81 -6.45
C ASP A 187 29.26 -33.37 -6.86
N ALA A 188 29.65 -32.11 -6.52
CA ALA A 188 31.00 -31.64 -6.74
C ALA A 188 32.04 -32.17 -5.73
N ALA A 189 31.59 -32.71 -4.60
CA ALA A 189 32.48 -33.31 -3.58
C ALA A 189 32.70 -34.83 -3.78
N ASP A 190 31.80 -35.49 -4.49
CA ASP A 190 31.92 -36.94 -4.79
C ASP A 190 32.77 -37.21 -6.05
N ASP A 191 33.15 -36.16 -6.83
CA ASP A 191 33.99 -36.24 -8.02
C ASP A 191 35.46 -35.87 -7.75
N LEU A 192 35.91 -35.77 -6.47
CA LEU A 192 37.28 -35.52 -6.03
C LEU A 192 37.82 -36.70 -5.19
#